data_0d5cf2e17a1d4a0059441b826b4d94e7
#
_entry.id   0d5cf2e17a1d4a0059441b826b4d94e7
#
_cell.length_a   1.000
_cell.length_b   1.000
_cell.length_c   1.000
_cell.angle_alpha   90.00
_cell.angle_beta   90.00
_cell.angle_gamma   90.00
#
_symmetry.space_group_name_H-M   'P 1'
#
loop_
_entity.id
_entity.type
_entity.pdbx_description
1 polymer ?
#
loop_
_entity_poly.entity_id
_entity_poly.type
_entity_poly.pdbx_seq_one_letter_code
_entity_poly.pdbx_strand_id
1 'polypeptide(L)'
;MKHKFYIIILVFSSILFVGCRSLKAPIIQQNESISAYSYFYMIPSSELTSSSGEVFGSGYGVYGTSYTKSINPSEVISGIMLKNGFVRLPEIDQKLLDKTLIVNYGESGRRDKLFGYTIEVTIQFLSAKTYSVVCICTAEGMGSTEADDIRIAINRALGPLFNHEP
;
A
#
# COMPACT_ATOMS: atom_id res chain seq x y z
N MET A 1 49.37 -0.41 -18.89
CA MET A 1 48.70 -1.09 -17.76
C MET A 1 47.66 -0.22 -17.08
N LYS A 2 47.85 1.09 -16.91
CA LYS A 2 46.87 2.00 -16.23
C LYS A 2 45.49 2.06 -16.91
N HIS A 3 45.41 2.10 -18.24
CA HIS A 3 44.11 2.15 -18.95
C HIS A 3 43.24 0.90 -18.77
N LYS A 4 43.84 -0.30 -18.66
CA LYS A 4 43.09 -1.54 -18.42
C LYS A 4 42.49 -1.56 -17.02
N PHE A 5 43.16 -0.96 -16.04
CA PHE A 5 42.69 -0.87 -14.67
C PHE A 5 41.47 0.07 -14.52
N TYR A 6 41.47 1.21 -15.24
CA TYR A 6 40.33 2.13 -15.26
C TYR A 6 39.09 1.52 -15.92
N ILE A 7 39.28 0.73 -16.99
CA ILE A 7 38.17 0.04 -17.67
C ILE A 7 37.51 -0.98 -16.72
N ILE A 8 38.30 -1.73 -15.94
CA ILE A 8 37.80 -2.70 -14.98
C ILE A 8 36.99 -2.00 -13.86
N ILE A 9 37.46 -0.87 -13.32
CA ILE A 9 36.77 -0.08 -12.32
C ILE A 9 35.45 0.48 -12.89
N LEU A 10 35.44 0.96 -14.12
CA LEU A 10 34.25 1.52 -14.76
C LEU A 10 33.19 0.44 -15.00
N VAL A 11 33.60 -0.76 -15.44
CA VAL A 11 32.69 -1.91 -15.60
C VAL A 11 32.16 -2.40 -14.26
N PHE A 12 32.98 -2.43 -13.21
CA PHE A 12 32.55 -2.83 -11.88
C PHE A 12 31.57 -1.82 -11.24
N SER A 13 31.79 -0.51 -11.49
CA SER A 13 30.88 0.55 -11.06
C SER A 13 29.50 0.47 -11.75
N SER A 14 29.45 0.10 -13.02
CA SER A 14 28.17 -0.01 -13.75
C SER A 14 27.31 -1.19 -13.31
N ILE A 15 27.91 -2.25 -12.75
CA ILE A 15 27.19 -3.42 -12.24
C ILE A 15 26.47 -3.11 -10.93
N LEU A 16 26.93 -2.15 -10.13
CA LEU A 16 26.34 -1.76 -8.86
C LEU A 16 24.99 -1.03 -9.00
N PHE A 17 24.66 -0.48 -10.19
CA PHE A 17 23.41 0.24 -10.41
C PHE A 17 22.23 -0.64 -10.86
N VAL A 18 22.42 -1.95 -11.09
CA VAL A 18 21.37 -2.84 -11.61
C VAL A 18 20.50 -3.47 -10.50
N GLY A 19 20.79 -3.19 -9.21
CA GLY A 19 20.23 -3.91 -8.07
C GLY A 19 18.93 -3.38 -7.43
N CYS A 20 18.48 -2.18 -7.73
CA CYS A 20 17.24 -1.67 -7.15
C CYS A 20 16.02 -2.13 -7.97
N ARG A 21 15.53 -3.33 -7.71
CA ARG A 21 14.19 -3.73 -8.18
C ARG A 21 13.16 -2.83 -7.52
N SER A 22 12.69 -1.82 -8.25
CA SER A 22 11.61 -0.92 -7.82
C SER A 22 10.35 -1.70 -7.45
N LEU A 23 9.48 -1.11 -6.66
CA LEU A 23 8.11 -1.60 -6.46
C LEU A 23 7.40 -1.62 -7.82
N LYS A 24 6.54 -2.62 -8.05
CA LYS A 24 5.69 -2.65 -9.25
C LYS A 24 4.83 -1.39 -9.31
N ALA A 25 4.54 -0.91 -10.52
CA ALA A 25 3.58 0.16 -10.70
C ALA A 25 2.21 -0.24 -10.13
N PRO A 26 1.46 0.70 -9.52
CA PRO A 26 0.08 0.44 -9.12
C PRO A 26 -0.77 0.03 -10.34
N ILE A 27 -1.71 -0.88 -10.10
CA ILE A 27 -2.67 -1.35 -11.11
C ILE A 27 -4.04 -0.85 -10.71
N ILE A 28 -4.73 -0.16 -11.63
CA ILE A 28 -6.11 0.27 -11.47
C ILE A 28 -6.93 -0.35 -12.58
N GLN A 29 -7.96 -1.09 -12.20
CA GLN A 29 -8.99 -1.61 -13.11
C GLN A 29 -10.29 -0.91 -12.77
N GLN A 30 -10.70 0.01 -13.62
CA GLN A 30 -11.89 0.82 -13.40
C GLN A 30 -12.95 0.48 -14.45
N ASN A 31 -14.09 -0.02 -13.97
CA ASN A 31 -15.24 -0.34 -14.80
C ASN A 31 -16.22 0.85 -14.89
N GLU A 32 -16.34 1.60 -13.77
CA GLU A 32 -17.18 2.78 -13.66
C GLU A 32 -16.43 3.89 -12.91
N SER A 33 -16.82 5.16 -13.14
CA SER A 33 -16.22 6.27 -12.41
C SER A 33 -16.67 6.29 -10.95
N ILE A 34 -15.71 6.31 -10.03
CA ILE A 34 -16.01 6.45 -8.60
C ILE A 34 -16.61 7.82 -8.27
N SER A 35 -16.42 8.84 -9.10
CA SER A 35 -17.01 10.19 -8.92
C SER A 35 -18.53 10.21 -9.04
N ALA A 36 -19.15 9.13 -9.55
CA ALA A 36 -20.60 8.96 -9.56
C ALA A 36 -21.19 8.71 -8.16
N TYR A 37 -20.33 8.37 -7.19
CA TYR A 37 -20.68 8.04 -5.83
C TYR A 37 -20.27 9.16 -4.87
N SER A 38 -20.97 9.26 -3.73
CA SER A 38 -20.71 10.30 -2.71
C SER A 38 -20.48 9.69 -1.33
N TYR A 39 -20.93 8.46 -1.13
CA TYR A 39 -20.90 7.76 0.15
C TYR A 39 -20.11 6.47 0.02
N PHE A 40 -19.56 6.03 1.15
CA PHE A 40 -18.95 4.71 1.20
C PHE A 40 -19.24 4.01 2.53
N TYR A 41 -19.39 2.70 2.46
CA TYR A 41 -19.37 1.79 3.59
C TYR A 41 -18.08 0.99 3.54
N MET A 42 -17.30 1.09 4.61
CA MET A 42 -16.03 0.36 4.72
C MET A 42 -16.24 -0.95 5.45
N ILE A 43 -15.92 -2.06 4.81
CA ILE A 43 -15.90 -3.36 5.49
C ILE A 43 -14.77 -3.32 6.53
N PRO A 44 -15.08 -3.56 7.82
CA PRO A 44 -14.08 -3.51 8.88
C PRO A 44 -12.95 -4.51 8.64
N SER A 45 -11.70 -4.07 8.83
CA SER A 45 -10.53 -4.94 8.92
C SER A 45 -10.00 -4.99 10.35
N SER A 46 -9.33 -6.07 10.71
CA SER A 46 -8.64 -6.16 11.99
C SER A 46 -7.46 -5.20 12.06
N GLU A 47 -7.13 -4.75 13.26
CA GLU A 47 -5.89 -4.03 13.52
C GLU A 47 -4.71 -4.99 13.40
N LEU A 48 -3.69 -4.59 12.67
CA LEU A 48 -2.45 -5.33 12.49
C LEU A 48 -1.35 -4.63 13.29
N THR A 49 -0.69 -5.39 14.14
CA THR A 49 0.43 -4.90 14.95
C THR A 49 1.71 -5.57 14.47
N SER A 50 2.69 -4.78 14.09
CA SER A 50 4.01 -5.26 13.71
C SER A 50 5.08 -4.65 14.60
N SER A 51 6.08 -5.45 14.95
CA SER A 51 7.25 -5.00 15.71
C SER A 51 8.52 -5.21 14.88
N SER A 52 9.40 -4.22 14.90
CA SER A 52 10.74 -4.30 14.34
C SER A 52 11.73 -3.99 15.46
N GLY A 53 12.83 -4.74 15.51
CA GLY A 53 13.87 -4.55 16.51
C GLY A 53 15.24 -4.69 15.87
N GLU A 54 16.15 -3.78 16.23
CA GLU A 54 17.57 -3.91 15.95
C GLU A 54 18.30 -4.34 17.22
N VAL A 55 19.10 -5.39 17.09
CA VAL A 55 19.90 -5.93 18.20
C VAL A 55 21.37 -5.61 17.93
N PHE A 56 21.95 -4.80 18.80
CA PHE A 56 23.38 -4.51 18.77
C PHE A 56 24.08 -5.26 19.89
N GLY A 57 24.99 -6.15 19.50
CA GLY A 57 25.88 -6.85 20.44
C GLY A 57 27.19 -6.09 20.60
N SER A 58 27.57 -5.78 21.83
CA SER A 58 28.92 -5.33 22.16
C SER A 58 29.53 -6.28 23.20
N GLY A 59 30.86 -6.26 23.36
CA GLY A 59 31.54 -7.08 24.36
C GLY A 59 31.09 -6.85 25.81
N TYR A 60 30.23 -5.89 26.08
CA TYR A 60 29.68 -5.53 27.39
C TYR A 60 28.19 -5.77 27.56
N GLY A 61 27.52 -6.30 26.55
CA GLY A 61 26.08 -6.65 26.58
C GLY A 61 25.38 -6.54 25.24
N VAL A 62 24.16 -7.04 25.21
CA VAL A 62 23.27 -6.96 24.06
C VAL A 62 22.24 -5.88 24.37
N TYR A 63 22.21 -4.83 23.55
CA TYR A 63 21.21 -3.76 23.62
C TYR A 63 20.32 -3.88 22.38
N GLY A 64 19.02 -3.94 22.59
CA GLY A 64 18.03 -3.96 21.51
C GLY A 64 17.03 -2.82 21.73
N THR A 65 16.73 -2.09 20.68
CA THR A 65 15.57 -1.22 20.63
C THR A 65 14.51 -1.90 19.78
N SER A 66 13.35 -2.16 20.35
CA SER A 66 12.19 -2.61 19.57
C SER A 66 11.17 -1.47 19.52
N TYR A 67 10.60 -1.24 18.37
CA TYR A 67 9.44 -0.37 18.23
C TYR A 67 8.31 -1.15 17.58
N THR A 68 7.11 -0.90 18.10
CA THR A 68 5.89 -1.54 17.64
C THR A 68 5.05 -0.51 16.92
N LYS A 69 4.60 -0.84 15.73
CA LYS A 69 3.64 -0.05 14.97
C LYS A 69 2.38 -0.85 14.74
N SER A 70 1.23 -0.23 14.91
CA SER A 70 -0.04 -0.79 14.54
C SER A 70 -0.67 -0.02 13.39
N ILE A 71 -1.49 -0.71 12.62
CA ILE A 71 -2.26 -0.15 11.53
C ILE A 71 -3.62 -0.83 11.46
N ASN A 72 -4.65 -0.02 11.26
CA ASN A 72 -5.95 -0.50 10.81
C ASN A 72 -6.14 -0.08 9.35
N PRO A 73 -6.04 -1.00 8.37
CA PRO A 73 -6.13 -0.68 6.96
C PRO A 73 -7.43 0.03 6.59
N SER A 74 -8.57 -0.37 7.17
CA SER A 74 -9.87 0.26 6.90
C SER A 74 -9.92 1.72 7.35
N GLU A 75 -9.23 2.08 8.43
CA GLU A 75 -9.15 3.48 8.87
C GLU A 75 -8.22 4.31 7.97
N VAL A 76 -7.13 3.73 7.48
CA VAL A 76 -6.25 4.42 6.52
C VAL A 76 -6.99 4.71 5.22
N ILE A 77 -7.68 3.70 4.67
CA ILE A 77 -8.48 3.85 3.43
C ILE A 77 -9.60 4.88 3.66
N SER A 78 -10.33 4.76 4.79
CA SER A 78 -11.38 5.71 5.14
C SER A 78 -10.86 7.14 5.22
N GLY A 79 -9.70 7.35 5.84
CA GLY A 79 -9.06 8.67 5.93
C GLY A 79 -8.73 9.28 4.56
N ILE A 80 -8.29 8.45 3.60
CA ILE A 80 -8.02 8.89 2.24
C ILE A 80 -9.33 9.27 1.54
N MET A 81 -10.36 8.44 1.62
CA MET A 81 -11.66 8.70 0.99
C MET A 81 -12.33 9.96 1.55
N LEU A 82 -12.30 10.15 2.87
CA LEU A 82 -12.83 11.37 3.51
C LEU A 82 -12.12 12.63 3.02
N LYS A 83 -10.79 12.59 2.87
CA LYS A 83 -10.01 13.71 2.32
C LYS A 83 -10.36 14.03 0.86
N ASN A 84 -10.88 13.05 0.12
CA ASN A 84 -11.32 13.19 -1.27
C ASN A 84 -12.82 13.46 -1.40
N GLY A 85 -13.49 13.87 -0.31
CA GLY A 85 -14.86 14.37 -0.32
C GLY A 85 -15.95 13.31 -0.20
N PHE A 86 -15.60 12.05 0.01
CA PHE A 86 -16.59 11.00 0.28
C PHE A 86 -17.07 11.06 1.72
N VAL A 87 -18.30 10.61 1.96
CA VAL A 87 -18.91 10.53 3.30
C VAL A 87 -18.97 9.06 3.73
N ARG A 88 -18.37 8.74 4.89
CA ARG A 88 -18.44 7.39 5.46
C ARG A 88 -19.78 7.14 6.10
N LEU A 89 -20.42 6.02 5.76
CA LEU A 89 -21.63 5.54 6.39
C LEU A 89 -21.28 4.48 7.45
N PRO A 90 -21.93 4.51 8.62
CA PRO A 90 -21.76 3.48 9.66
C PRO A 90 -22.39 2.15 9.26
N GLU A 91 -23.41 2.20 8.40
CA GLU A 91 -24.14 1.05 7.85
C GLU A 91 -24.67 1.41 6.44
N ILE A 92 -25.06 0.42 5.67
CA ILE A 92 -25.62 0.62 4.33
C ILE A 92 -27.05 1.12 4.43
N ASP A 93 -27.30 2.37 4.01
CA ASP A 93 -28.65 2.96 3.94
C ASP A 93 -29.32 2.62 2.60
N GLN A 94 -30.49 2.00 2.66
CA GLN A 94 -31.31 1.61 1.51
C GLN A 94 -31.69 2.80 0.61
N LYS A 95 -31.77 4.01 1.15
CA LYS A 95 -32.10 5.23 0.40
C LYS A 95 -30.90 5.79 -0.39
N LEU A 96 -29.69 5.37 -0.03
CA LEU A 96 -28.44 5.89 -0.61
C LEU A 96 -27.70 4.86 -1.47
N LEU A 97 -28.27 3.67 -1.73
CA LEU A 97 -27.61 2.58 -2.45
C LEU A 97 -27.02 3.00 -3.78
N ASP A 98 -27.73 3.85 -4.56
CA ASP A 98 -27.28 4.34 -5.88
C ASP A 98 -26.03 5.22 -5.79
N LYS A 99 -25.73 5.78 -4.62
CA LYS A 99 -24.62 6.71 -4.38
C LYS A 99 -23.58 6.18 -3.41
N THR A 100 -23.70 4.91 -2.99
CA THR A 100 -22.83 4.29 -1.99
C THR A 100 -21.92 3.25 -2.60
N LEU A 101 -20.63 3.35 -2.29
CA LEU A 101 -19.63 2.32 -2.54
C LEU A 101 -19.48 1.41 -1.30
N ILE A 102 -19.37 0.13 -1.52
CA ILE A 102 -18.84 -0.81 -0.53
C ILE A 102 -17.34 -0.93 -0.80
N VAL A 103 -16.52 -0.68 0.21
CA VAL A 103 -15.07 -0.73 0.10
C VAL A 103 -14.55 -1.93 0.88
N ASN A 104 -13.82 -2.79 0.18
CA ASN A 104 -13.18 -3.97 0.73
C ASN A 104 -11.67 -3.88 0.59
N TYR A 105 -10.94 -4.40 1.57
CA TYR A 105 -9.49 -4.48 1.62
C TYR A 105 -9.03 -5.93 1.77
N GLY A 106 -7.96 -6.28 1.09
CA GLY A 106 -7.30 -7.56 1.26
C GLY A 106 -5.80 -7.46 0.93
N GLU A 107 -5.01 -8.23 1.66
CA GLU A 107 -3.64 -8.51 1.24
C GLU A 107 -3.68 -9.55 0.13
N SER A 108 -3.14 -9.21 -1.04
CA SER A 108 -3.20 -10.06 -2.24
C SER A 108 -1.91 -10.83 -2.50
N GLY A 109 -0.82 -10.48 -1.83
CA GLY A 109 0.43 -11.21 -1.99
C GLY A 109 1.61 -10.63 -1.25
N ARG A 110 2.69 -11.41 -1.23
CA ARG A 110 4.01 -11.02 -0.74
C ARG A 110 5.05 -11.40 -1.78
N ARG A 111 6.08 -10.57 -1.92
CA ARG A 111 7.19 -10.83 -2.82
C ARG A 111 8.51 -10.60 -2.12
N ASP A 112 9.34 -11.64 -2.08
CA ASP A 112 10.67 -11.57 -1.48
C ASP A 112 11.59 -10.63 -2.26
N LYS A 113 12.40 -9.92 -1.52
CA LYS A 113 13.47 -9.04 -1.96
C LYS A 113 14.79 -9.50 -1.38
N LEU A 114 15.90 -8.96 -1.89
CA LEU A 114 17.23 -9.25 -1.35
C LEU A 114 17.33 -8.90 0.15
N PHE A 115 16.64 -7.82 0.54
CA PHE A 115 16.51 -7.40 1.94
C PHE A 115 15.02 -7.20 2.24
N GLY A 116 14.39 -8.18 2.92
CA GLY A 116 12.99 -8.14 3.31
C GLY A 116 12.02 -8.64 2.23
N TYR A 117 10.80 -8.14 2.26
CA TYR A 117 9.73 -8.48 1.32
C TYR A 117 8.84 -7.26 1.03
N THR A 118 8.01 -7.36 0.02
CA THR A 118 6.93 -6.40 -0.22
C THR A 118 5.61 -7.02 0.14
N ILE A 119 4.66 -6.22 0.62
CA ILE A 119 3.26 -6.61 0.77
C ILE A 119 2.48 -6.00 -0.39
N GLU A 120 1.67 -6.81 -1.06
CA GLU A 120 0.73 -6.36 -2.07
C GLU A 120 -0.67 -6.29 -1.45
N VAL A 121 -1.34 -5.16 -1.65
CA VAL A 121 -2.72 -4.96 -1.22
C VAL A 121 -3.63 -4.74 -2.41
N THR A 122 -4.86 -5.22 -2.27
CA THR A 122 -5.94 -4.97 -3.22
C THR A 122 -7.11 -4.31 -2.50
N ILE A 123 -7.59 -3.20 -3.04
CA ILE A 123 -8.75 -2.46 -2.56
C ILE A 123 -9.82 -2.53 -3.65
N GLN A 124 -10.99 -3.05 -3.29
CA GLN A 124 -12.13 -3.19 -4.20
C GLN A 124 -13.23 -2.20 -3.82
N PHE A 125 -13.76 -1.54 -4.82
CA PHE A 125 -14.93 -0.68 -4.72
C PHE A 125 -16.08 -1.35 -5.45
N LEU A 126 -17.16 -1.64 -4.73
CA LEU A 126 -18.36 -2.25 -5.25
C LEU A 126 -19.53 -1.28 -5.16
N SER A 127 -20.43 -1.29 -6.12
CA SER A 127 -21.71 -0.59 -6.00
C SER A 127 -22.57 -1.22 -4.90
N ALA A 128 -23.04 -0.44 -3.94
CA ALA A 128 -23.92 -0.96 -2.89
C ALA A 128 -25.27 -1.43 -3.44
N LYS A 129 -25.69 -0.91 -4.61
CA LYS A 129 -26.95 -1.29 -5.24
C LYS A 129 -26.87 -2.63 -5.96
N THR A 130 -25.81 -2.87 -6.72
CA THR A 130 -25.72 -4.01 -7.65
C THR A 130 -24.70 -5.05 -7.22
N TYR A 131 -23.82 -4.70 -6.27
CA TYR A 131 -22.64 -5.48 -5.88
C TYR A 131 -21.64 -5.72 -7.03
N SER A 132 -21.82 -5.01 -8.14
CA SER A 132 -20.85 -5.03 -9.24
C SER A 132 -19.56 -4.30 -8.85
N VAL A 133 -18.46 -4.76 -9.43
CA VAL A 133 -17.15 -4.12 -9.24
C VAL A 133 -17.11 -2.81 -10.02
N VAL A 134 -16.94 -1.71 -9.29
CA VAL A 134 -16.76 -0.36 -9.84
C VAL A 134 -15.29 -0.12 -10.17
N CYS A 135 -14.40 -0.42 -9.21
CA CYS A 135 -12.96 -0.23 -9.37
C CYS A 135 -12.17 -1.22 -8.48
N ILE A 136 -11.00 -1.63 -8.96
CA ILE A 136 -10.02 -2.41 -8.20
C ILE A 136 -8.68 -1.68 -8.28
N CYS A 137 -8.06 -1.45 -7.13
CA CYS A 137 -6.75 -0.83 -7.02
C CYS A 137 -5.79 -1.80 -6.31
N THR A 138 -4.64 -2.09 -6.94
CA THR A 138 -3.63 -3.00 -6.38
C THR A 138 -2.27 -2.33 -6.40
N ALA A 139 -1.53 -2.41 -5.31
CA ALA A 139 -0.16 -1.93 -5.25
C ALA A 139 0.68 -2.67 -4.20
N GLU A 140 2.00 -2.66 -4.40
CA GLU A 140 2.97 -3.12 -3.43
C GLU A 140 3.44 -1.97 -2.53
N GLY A 141 3.73 -2.31 -1.26
CA GLY A 141 4.44 -1.44 -0.32
C GLY A 141 5.67 -2.12 0.24
N MET A 142 6.67 -1.34 0.61
CA MET A 142 7.86 -1.77 1.31
C MET A 142 8.33 -0.62 2.21
N GLY A 143 8.36 -0.85 3.50
CA GLY A 143 8.78 0.09 4.53
C GLY A 143 9.71 -0.56 5.55
N SER A 144 9.71 -0.05 6.77
CA SER A 144 10.54 -0.56 7.86
C SER A 144 9.83 -1.61 8.72
N THR A 145 8.52 -1.68 8.65
CA THR A 145 7.67 -2.64 9.36
C THR A 145 6.52 -3.06 8.44
N GLU A 146 5.87 -4.18 8.74
CA GLU A 146 4.68 -4.64 8.01
C GLU A 146 3.56 -3.59 8.00
N ALA A 147 3.37 -2.88 9.11
CA ALA A 147 2.42 -1.76 9.17
C ALA A 147 2.77 -0.62 8.19
N ASP A 148 4.07 -0.34 8.02
CA ASP A 148 4.52 0.65 7.03
C ASP A 148 4.33 0.14 5.60
N ASP A 149 4.61 -1.15 5.34
CA ASP A 149 4.41 -1.78 4.03
C ASP A 149 2.96 -1.62 3.58
N ILE A 150 2.02 -1.97 4.46
CA ILE A 150 0.58 -1.87 4.20
C ILE A 150 0.17 -0.41 3.96
N ARG A 151 0.64 0.53 4.79
CA ARG A 151 0.33 1.96 4.64
C ARG A 151 0.84 2.50 3.31
N ILE A 152 2.07 2.15 2.93
CA ILE A 152 2.66 2.55 1.65
C ILE A 152 1.87 1.94 0.49
N ALA A 153 1.52 0.66 0.57
CA ALA A 153 0.74 -0.02 -0.45
C ALA A 153 -0.63 0.62 -0.66
N ILE A 154 -1.37 0.92 0.43
CA ILE A 154 -2.67 1.61 0.37
C ILE A 154 -2.55 2.98 -0.30
N ASN A 155 -1.57 3.80 0.13
CA ASN A 155 -1.38 5.12 -0.46
C ASN A 155 -1.02 5.04 -1.95
N ARG A 156 -0.20 4.07 -2.35
CA ARG A 156 0.16 3.84 -3.75
C ARG A 156 -1.00 3.29 -4.59
N ALA A 157 -1.85 2.45 -4.01
CA ALA A 157 -3.02 1.91 -4.69
C ALA A 157 -4.07 2.99 -4.97
N LEU A 158 -4.30 3.89 -4.00
CA LEU A 158 -5.33 4.92 -4.10
C LEU A 158 -4.84 6.23 -4.69
N GLY A 159 -3.53 6.53 -4.62
CA GLY A 159 -2.96 7.78 -5.14
C GLY A 159 -3.37 8.08 -6.58
N PRO A 160 -3.14 7.19 -7.55
CA PRO A 160 -3.51 7.46 -8.94
C PRO A 160 -5.03 7.56 -9.18
N LEU A 161 -5.86 7.00 -8.28
CA LEU A 161 -7.32 7.09 -8.39
C LEU A 161 -7.84 8.49 -8.02
N PHE A 162 -7.17 9.16 -7.09
CA PHE A 162 -7.59 10.45 -6.55
C PHE A 162 -6.71 11.64 -6.99
N ASN A 163 -5.46 11.37 -7.42
CA ASN A 163 -4.56 12.39 -7.93
C ASN A 163 -4.83 12.62 -9.44
N HIS A 164 -6.04 13.02 -9.79
CA HIS A 164 -6.26 13.71 -11.04
C HIS A 164 -5.80 15.14 -10.82
N GLU A 165 -4.50 15.42 -11.03
CA GLU A 165 -4.12 16.80 -11.39
C GLU A 165 -4.83 17.15 -12.70
N PRO A 166 -5.44 18.36 -12.75
CA PRO A 166 -6.12 18.85 -13.94
C PRO A 166 -5.15 19.05 -15.10
#